data_6f1132804d45815696f36cdd34d42536
#
_entry.id   6f1132804d45815696f36cdd34d42536
#
_cell.length_a   1.000
_cell.length_b   1.000
_cell.length_c   1.000
_cell.angle_alpha   90.00
_cell.angle_beta   90.00
_cell.angle_gamma   90.00
#
_symmetry.space_group_name_H-M   'P 1'
#
loop_
_entity.id
_entity.type
_entity.pdbx_description
1 polymer ?
#
loop_
_entity_poly.entity_id
_entity_poly.type
_entity_poly.pdbx_seq_one_letter_code
_entity_poly.pdbx_strand_id
1 'polypeptide(L)'
;GNSRQDVTHEIQDVAFVGVNHPEYGPGFDCFVGGGLSTNPMLSQSLGVWVPLERVPEVWAGVVGIFRDYGFRRNRNRARLKFLVAKWGIEKFRQVLEEEYLDKPLLDGIPLEVEPGSRDHLGVHRQKDGKFYVGVKPTVGHATGEQLIAIADVAEKFGISRIRTTPMKELLFLDVEEEDIPALSRALDETG
;
A
#
# COMPACT_ATOMS: atom_id res chain seq x y z
N GLY A 1 1.42 -5.19 2.68
CA GLY A 1 2.55 -4.47 2.12
C GLY A 1 3.72 -5.38 1.85
N ASN A 2 4.68 -4.86 1.13
CA ASN A 2 5.93 -5.52 0.82
C ASN A 2 7.11 -4.56 1.10
N SER A 3 8.31 -4.90 0.65
CA SER A 3 9.51 -4.09 0.84
C SER A 3 9.65 -2.92 -0.15
N ARG A 4 8.65 -2.66 -0.99
CA ARG A 4 8.61 -1.56 -1.96
C ARG A 4 7.42 -0.64 -1.67
N GLN A 5 7.53 0.62 -2.09
CA GLN A 5 6.45 1.60 -2.01
C GLN A 5 5.48 1.45 -3.19
N ASP A 6 4.93 0.26 -3.38
CA ASP A 6 3.98 -0.07 -4.46
C ASP A 6 2.52 0.15 -4.09
N VAL A 7 2.23 0.23 -2.79
CA VAL A 7 0.90 0.62 -2.30
C VAL A 7 0.81 2.15 -2.29
N THR A 8 -0.17 2.68 -3.02
CA THR A 8 -0.37 4.12 -3.15
C THR A 8 -0.91 4.70 -1.84
N HIS A 9 -0.02 4.94 -0.87
CA HIS A 9 -0.35 5.47 0.45
C HIS A 9 -0.94 6.87 0.37
N GLU A 10 -0.60 7.63 -0.65
CA GLU A 10 -1.01 9.01 -0.87
C GLU A 10 -2.52 9.18 -1.05
N ILE A 11 -3.24 8.13 -1.42
CA ILE A 11 -4.69 8.17 -1.65
C ILE A 11 -5.50 7.38 -0.62
N GLN A 12 -4.87 6.95 0.46
CA GLN A 12 -5.54 6.21 1.55
C GLN A 12 -6.01 7.15 2.65
N ASP A 13 -7.13 6.82 3.29
CA ASP A 13 -7.59 7.58 4.46
C ASP A 13 -6.57 7.54 5.60
N VAL A 14 -5.95 6.37 5.82
CA VAL A 14 -4.86 6.13 6.76
C VAL A 14 -3.88 5.16 6.12
N ALA A 15 -2.60 5.47 6.20
CA ALA A 15 -1.55 4.56 5.77
C ALA A 15 -0.35 4.60 6.73
N PHE A 16 0.29 3.46 6.93
CA PHE A 16 1.54 3.34 7.65
C PHE A 16 2.63 2.95 6.65
N VAL A 17 3.64 3.79 6.52
CA VAL A 17 4.74 3.60 5.57
C VAL A 17 6.01 3.31 6.35
N GLY A 18 6.66 2.19 6.04
CA GLY A 18 7.88 1.77 6.71
C GLY A 18 9.02 2.79 6.53
N VAL A 19 9.66 3.16 7.62
CA VAL A 19 10.83 4.03 7.68
C VAL A 19 11.88 3.41 8.58
N ASN A 20 13.15 3.71 8.31
CA ASN A 20 14.24 3.28 9.16
C ASN A 20 14.86 4.51 9.83
N HIS A 21 14.41 4.81 11.05
CA HIS A 21 14.89 5.98 11.79
C HIS A 21 16.32 5.75 12.29
N PRO A 22 17.24 6.71 12.15
CA PRO A 22 18.65 6.54 12.52
C PRO A 22 18.87 6.24 14.00
N GLU A 23 18.00 6.73 14.88
CA GLU A 23 18.07 6.54 16.33
C GLU A 23 17.19 5.40 16.82
N TYR A 24 15.94 5.29 16.30
CA TYR A 24 14.93 4.34 16.81
C TYR A 24 14.82 3.06 15.99
N GLY A 25 15.52 2.98 14.83
CA GLY A 25 15.48 1.82 13.96
C GLY A 25 14.19 1.72 13.12
N PRO A 26 13.80 0.49 12.71
CA PRO A 26 12.65 0.29 11.85
C PRO A 26 11.33 0.61 12.57
N GLY A 27 10.47 1.35 11.86
CA GLY A 27 9.15 1.75 12.33
C GLY A 27 8.31 2.27 11.17
N PHE A 28 7.33 3.10 11.44
CA PHE A 28 6.40 3.62 10.43
C PHE A 28 6.18 5.11 10.61
N ASP A 29 6.09 5.84 9.49
CA ASP A 29 5.40 7.12 9.46
C ASP A 29 3.91 6.87 9.18
N CYS A 30 3.04 7.70 9.77
CA CYS A 30 1.60 7.62 9.59
C CYS A 30 1.12 8.74 8.67
N PHE A 31 0.45 8.36 7.59
CA PHE A 31 -0.18 9.27 6.64
C PHE A 31 -1.69 9.27 6.82
N VAL A 32 -2.32 10.45 6.77
CA VAL A 32 -3.77 10.60 6.95
C VAL A 32 -4.41 11.53 5.93
N GLY A 33 -5.67 11.28 5.62
CA GLY A 33 -6.50 12.20 4.86
C GLY A 33 -6.38 12.13 3.34
N GLY A 34 -5.88 11.02 2.78
CA GLY A 34 -5.91 10.79 1.34
C GLY A 34 -7.27 10.29 0.84
N GLY A 35 -7.50 10.41 -0.44
CA GLY A 35 -8.67 9.85 -1.11
C GLY A 35 -9.00 10.52 -2.44
N LEU A 36 -9.30 9.70 -3.42
CA LEU A 36 -9.82 10.15 -4.72
C LEU A 36 -11.30 10.54 -4.58
N SER A 37 -12.15 10.25 -5.49
CA SER A 37 -13.55 10.67 -5.51
C SER A 37 -13.71 12.11 -5.99
N THR A 38 -14.86 12.75 -5.72
CA THR A 38 -15.22 14.06 -6.28
C THR A 38 -14.28 15.21 -5.92
N ASN A 39 -13.57 15.12 -4.79
CA ASN A 39 -12.57 16.09 -4.36
C ASN A 39 -11.28 15.34 -4.04
N PRO A 40 -10.42 15.05 -5.01
CA PRO A 40 -9.17 14.34 -4.79
C PRO A 40 -8.26 15.11 -3.84
N MET A 41 -7.74 14.41 -2.83
CA MET A 41 -6.76 14.95 -1.87
C MET A 41 -5.71 13.89 -1.60
N LEU A 42 -4.47 14.30 -1.49
CA LEU A 42 -3.38 13.42 -1.07
C LEU A 42 -3.29 13.38 0.45
N SER A 43 -2.93 12.23 0.99
CA SER A 43 -2.65 12.08 2.40
C SER A 43 -1.44 12.93 2.81
N GLN A 44 -1.41 13.31 4.06
CA GLN A 44 -0.30 14.08 4.65
C GLN A 44 0.35 13.25 5.75
N SER A 45 1.67 13.30 5.82
CA SER A 45 2.44 12.69 6.91
C SER A 45 2.14 13.42 8.21
N LEU A 46 1.98 12.66 9.29
CA LEU A 46 1.97 13.20 10.67
C LEU A 46 3.37 13.60 11.14
N GLY A 47 4.42 13.23 10.41
CA GLY A 47 5.81 13.47 10.80
C GLY A 47 6.21 12.71 12.06
N VAL A 48 5.77 11.46 12.19
CA VAL A 48 5.96 10.66 13.40
C VAL A 48 6.72 9.38 13.12
N TRP A 49 7.37 8.84 14.16
CA TRP A 49 7.87 7.47 14.16
C TRP A 49 7.00 6.60 15.08
N VAL A 50 6.42 5.55 14.51
CA VAL A 50 5.52 4.61 15.18
C VAL A 50 6.14 3.22 15.16
N PRO A 51 6.48 2.62 16.32
CA PRO A 51 6.92 1.24 16.36
C PRO A 51 5.75 0.29 16.04
N LEU A 52 6.07 -0.92 15.59
CA LEU A 52 5.08 -1.89 15.10
C LEU A 52 3.97 -2.17 16.12
N GLU A 53 4.33 -2.32 17.38
CA GLU A 53 3.41 -2.61 18.47
C GLU A 53 2.40 -1.49 18.76
N ARG A 54 2.73 -0.23 18.43
CA ARG A 54 1.84 0.92 18.60
C ARG A 54 0.96 1.22 17.38
N VAL A 55 1.18 0.56 16.25
CA VAL A 55 0.37 0.78 15.03
C VAL A 55 -1.12 0.58 15.29
N PRO A 56 -1.59 -0.47 16.00
CA PRO A 56 -3.02 -0.63 16.29
C PRO A 56 -3.60 0.50 17.14
N GLU A 57 -2.86 1.00 18.14
CA GLU A 57 -3.26 2.12 19.01
C GLU A 57 -3.42 3.40 18.17
N VAL A 58 -2.41 3.74 17.38
CA VAL A 58 -2.42 4.95 16.54
C VAL A 58 -3.55 4.89 15.51
N TRP A 59 -3.74 3.73 14.87
CA TRP A 59 -4.84 3.52 13.93
C TRP A 59 -6.20 3.71 14.60
N ALA A 60 -6.39 3.14 15.79
CA ALA A 60 -7.62 3.28 16.56
C ALA A 60 -7.88 4.75 16.96
N GLY A 61 -6.82 5.48 17.34
CA GLY A 61 -6.89 6.91 17.64
C GLY A 61 -7.35 7.74 16.45
N VAL A 62 -6.78 7.51 15.26
CA VAL A 62 -7.20 8.19 14.01
C VAL A 62 -8.67 7.91 13.70
N VAL A 63 -9.12 6.67 13.85
CA VAL A 63 -10.54 6.29 13.68
C VAL A 63 -11.41 6.97 14.74
N GLY A 64 -10.94 7.06 15.98
CA GLY A 64 -11.60 7.77 17.08
C GLY A 64 -11.82 9.24 16.76
N ILE A 65 -10.79 9.93 16.28
CA ILE A 65 -10.89 11.33 15.85
C ILE A 65 -11.98 11.49 14.78
N PHE A 66 -11.99 10.62 13.77
CA PHE A 66 -13.01 10.71 12.73
C PHE A 66 -14.41 10.39 13.26
N ARG A 67 -14.55 9.46 14.20
CA ARG A 67 -15.82 9.16 14.86
C ARG A 67 -16.38 10.37 15.58
N ASP A 68 -15.54 11.11 16.30
CA ASP A 68 -15.99 12.16 17.24
C ASP A 68 -16.03 13.54 16.57
N TYR A 69 -15.09 13.86 15.70
CA TYR A 69 -14.93 15.16 15.04
C TYR A 69 -15.24 15.16 13.55
N GLY A 70 -15.39 13.97 12.93
CA GLY A 70 -15.64 13.83 11.49
C GLY A 70 -16.98 14.44 11.08
N PHE A 71 -16.99 15.08 9.92
CA PHE A 71 -18.19 15.73 9.37
C PHE A 71 -19.13 14.69 8.75
N ARG A 72 -20.06 14.14 9.55
CA ARG A 72 -20.95 13.04 9.12
C ARG A 72 -22.36 13.45 8.71
N ARG A 73 -22.77 14.70 8.90
CA ARG A 73 -24.10 15.19 8.52
C ARG A 73 -24.31 15.33 7.02
N ASN A 74 -23.24 15.53 6.27
CA ASN A 74 -23.26 15.59 4.82
C ASN A 74 -22.43 14.43 4.26
N ARG A 75 -23.09 13.46 3.61
CA ARG A 75 -22.47 12.25 3.06
C ARG A 75 -21.31 12.56 2.09
N ASN A 76 -21.43 13.62 1.30
CA ASN A 76 -20.41 14.01 0.34
C ASN A 76 -19.12 14.54 1.01
N ARG A 77 -19.17 14.86 2.29
CA ARG A 77 -18.02 15.31 3.09
C ARG A 77 -17.70 14.38 4.27
N ALA A 78 -18.32 13.22 4.35
CA ALA A 78 -18.14 12.25 5.42
C ALA A 78 -16.88 11.36 5.17
N ARG A 79 -15.73 11.99 5.03
CA ARG A 79 -14.41 11.34 4.86
C ARG A 79 -13.36 12.07 5.70
N LEU A 80 -12.36 11.31 6.17
CA LEU A 80 -11.26 11.82 6.99
C LEU A 80 -10.52 13.00 6.34
N LYS A 81 -10.30 12.93 5.03
CA LYS A 81 -9.61 13.98 4.26
C LYS A 81 -10.17 15.39 4.46
N PHE A 82 -11.49 15.52 4.64
CA PHE A 82 -12.12 16.83 4.88
C PHE A 82 -11.85 17.36 6.28
N LEU A 83 -11.69 16.49 7.26
CA LEU A 83 -11.31 16.88 8.61
C LEU A 83 -9.86 17.33 8.65
N VAL A 84 -8.96 16.55 8.04
CA VAL A 84 -7.52 16.88 7.91
C VAL A 84 -7.35 18.21 7.18
N ALA A 85 -8.03 18.41 6.05
CA ALA A 85 -7.98 19.68 5.31
C ALA A 85 -8.48 20.89 6.11
N LYS A 86 -9.48 20.69 7.00
CA LYS A 86 -10.02 21.76 7.86
C LYS A 86 -9.09 22.09 9.04
N TRP A 87 -8.49 21.09 9.64
CA TRP A 87 -7.67 21.28 10.85
C TRP A 87 -6.21 21.59 10.55
N GLY A 88 -5.69 21.05 9.46
CA GLY A 88 -4.26 20.93 9.20
C GLY A 88 -3.64 19.76 9.96
N ILE A 89 -2.44 19.37 9.53
CA ILE A 89 -1.78 18.18 10.05
C ILE A 89 -1.29 18.34 11.49
N GLU A 90 -0.83 19.54 11.83
CA GLU A 90 -0.32 19.84 13.18
C GLU A 90 -1.40 19.69 14.23
N LYS A 91 -2.57 20.30 14.00
CA LYS A 91 -3.70 20.16 14.92
C LYS A 91 -4.22 18.72 14.97
N PHE A 92 -4.22 18.02 13.85
CA PHE A 92 -4.66 16.63 13.82
C PHE A 92 -3.76 15.75 14.69
N ARG A 93 -2.42 15.92 14.57
CA ARG A 93 -1.44 15.22 15.40
C ARG A 93 -1.62 15.59 16.88
N GLN A 94 -1.75 16.86 17.19
CA GLN A 94 -1.96 17.31 18.58
C GLN A 94 -3.17 16.63 19.23
N VAL A 95 -4.34 16.65 18.56
CA VAL A 95 -5.55 16.01 19.09
C VAL A 95 -5.37 14.50 19.23
N LEU A 96 -4.68 13.85 18.27
CA LEU A 96 -4.37 12.44 18.36
C LEU A 96 -3.55 12.12 19.61
N GLU A 97 -2.51 12.86 19.87
CA GLU A 97 -1.60 12.66 21.00
C GLU A 97 -2.25 12.99 22.35
N GLU A 98 -3.05 14.06 22.43
CA GLU A 98 -3.65 14.54 23.67
C GLU A 98 -4.91 13.78 24.10
N GLU A 99 -5.74 13.32 23.15
CA GLU A 99 -7.06 12.79 23.46
C GLU A 99 -7.21 11.28 23.20
N TYR A 100 -6.34 10.68 22.38
CA TYR A 100 -6.52 9.29 21.93
C TYR A 100 -5.33 8.38 22.19
N LEU A 101 -4.18 8.91 22.55
CA LEU A 101 -3.00 8.11 22.85
C LEU A 101 -2.57 8.28 24.31
N ASP A 102 -2.09 7.21 24.91
CA ASP A 102 -1.56 7.25 26.29
C ASP A 102 -0.24 8.05 26.39
N LYS A 103 0.49 8.13 25.31
CA LYS A 103 1.79 8.81 25.24
C LYS A 103 1.94 9.48 23.87
N PRO A 104 2.58 10.66 23.79
CA PRO A 104 2.87 11.31 22.52
C PRO A 104 3.73 10.41 21.62
N LEU A 105 3.69 10.69 20.34
CA LEU A 105 4.50 10.01 19.33
C LEU A 105 5.87 10.68 19.23
N LEU A 106 6.88 9.89 18.91
CA LEU A 106 8.20 10.41 18.59
C LEU A 106 8.18 11.08 17.21
N ASP A 107 9.02 12.08 17.03
CA ASP A 107 9.19 12.72 15.73
C ASP A 107 9.81 11.74 14.74
N GLY A 108 9.27 11.73 13.52
CA GLY A 108 9.72 10.92 12.42
C GLY A 108 10.73 11.64 11.54
N ILE A 109 11.19 10.93 10.54
CA ILE A 109 12.02 11.48 9.46
C ILE A 109 11.18 11.58 8.18
N PRO A 110 11.52 12.51 7.27
CA PRO A 110 10.85 12.55 5.96
C PRO A 110 10.96 11.21 5.24
N LEU A 111 9.85 10.78 4.63
CA LEU A 111 9.83 9.57 3.83
C LEU A 111 10.71 9.75 2.58
N GLU A 112 11.67 8.87 2.40
CA GLU A 112 12.41 8.78 1.14
C GLU A 112 11.54 8.08 0.10
N VAL A 113 11.29 8.78 -1.01
CA VAL A 113 10.52 8.21 -2.14
C VAL A 113 11.48 7.44 -3.05
N GLU A 114 11.24 6.14 -3.21
CA GLU A 114 12.01 5.32 -4.14
C GLU A 114 11.82 5.83 -5.58
N PRO A 115 12.92 6.09 -6.32
CA PRO A 115 12.81 6.48 -7.72
C PRO A 115 12.38 5.30 -8.59
N GLY A 116 11.63 5.58 -9.65
CA GLY A 116 11.25 4.60 -10.65
C GLY A 116 9.77 4.22 -10.65
N SER A 117 9.45 3.19 -11.43
CA SER A 117 8.09 2.68 -11.52
C SER A 117 7.72 1.87 -10.27
N ARG A 118 6.46 2.00 -9.86
CA ARG A 118 5.88 1.20 -8.76
C ARG A 118 5.24 -0.08 -9.26
N ASP A 119 5.31 -0.36 -10.57
CA ASP A 119 4.82 -1.61 -11.13
C ASP A 119 5.80 -2.76 -10.90
N HIS A 120 5.32 -3.98 -11.15
CA HIS A 120 6.07 -5.20 -11.00
C HIS A 120 6.12 -5.99 -12.32
N LEU A 121 5.98 -5.31 -13.46
CA LEU A 121 6.02 -5.96 -14.76
C LEU A 121 7.40 -6.54 -15.06
N GLY A 122 7.40 -7.70 -15.73
CA GLY A 122 8.61 -8.40 -16.13
C GLY A 122 9.16 -9.34 -15.07
N VAL A 123 10.45 -9.61 -15.15
CA VAL A 123 11.14 -10.59 -14.32
C VAL A 123 11.94 -9.92 -13.22
N HIS A 124 11.73 -10.34 -12.00
CA HIS A 124 12.38 -9.78 -10.83
C HIS A 124 12.88 -10.87 -9.89
N ARG A 125 14.07 -10.66 -9.32
CA ARG A 125 14.66 -11.60 -8.37
C ARG A 125 14.04 -11.46 -6.98
N GLN A 126 13.70 -12.59 -6.36
CA GLN A 126 13.25 -12.67 -4.97
C GLN A 126 14.45 -12.75 -4.00
N LYS A 127 14.18 -12.57 -2.70
CA LYS A 127 15.23 -12.61 -1.66
C LYS A 127 15.82 -14.00 -1.46
N ASP A 128 15.06 -15.04 -1.78
CA ASP A 128 15.48 -16.45 -1.69
C ASP A 128 16.29 -16.93 -2.90
N GLY A 129 16.50 -16.04 -3.88
CA GLY A 129 17.27 -16.35 -5.10
C GLY A 129 16.41 -16.78 -6.28
N LYS A 130 15.15 -17.18 -6.07
CA LYS A 130 14.18 -17.45 -7.14
C LYS A 130 13.71 -16.15 -7.79
N PHE A 131 12.77 -16.26 -8.70
CA PHE A 131 12.23 -15.11 -9.42
C PHE A 131 10.72 -15.00 -9.25
N TYR A 132 10.19 -13.81 -9.50
CA TYR A 132 8.79 -13.65 -9.83
C TYR A 132 8.64 -13.04 -11.22
N VAL A 133 7.58 -13.45 -11.90
CA VAL A 133 7.20 -12.91 -13.22
C VAL A 133 5.92 -12.13 -13.05
N GLY A 134 5.97 -10.84 -13.36
CA GLY A 134 4.84 -9.93 -13.29
C GLY A 134 4.25 -9.69 -14.69
N VAL A 135 2.94 -9.94 -14.82
CA VAL A 135 2.19 -9.69 -16.05
C VAL A 135 0.98 -8.83 -15.77
N LYS A 136 0.50 -8.13 -16.79
CA LYS A 136 -0.65 -7.27 -16.68
C LYS A 136 -1.65 -7.59 -17.79
N PRO A 137 -2.85 -8.05 -17.43
CA PRO A 137 -3.92 -8.19 -18.41
C PRO A 137 -4.21 -6.87 -19.13
N THR A 138 -4.62 -6.94 -20.39
CA THR A 138 -4.92 -5.75 -21.21
C THR A 138 -5.89 -4.82 -20.48
N VAL A 139 -5.49 -3.57 -20.28
CA VAL A 139 -6.18 -2.54 -19.48
C VAL A 139 -6.54 -2.97 -18.05
N GLY A 140 -5.90 -4.02 -17.54
CA GLY A 140 -6.16 -4.56 -16.20
C GLY A 140 -7.49 -5.28 -16.06
N HIS A 141 -8.02 -5.82 -17.14
CA HIS A 141 -9.21 -6.66 -17.17
C HIS A 141 -8.87 -8.03 -17.73
N ALA A 142 -9.40 -9.09 -17.13
CA ALA A 142 -9.30 -10.44 -17.62
C ALA A 142 -10.70 -11.08 -17.62
N THR A 143 -11.02 -11.85 -18.65
CA THR A 143 -12.24 -12.67 -18.70
C THR A 143 -12.07 -13.91 -17.82
N GLY A 144 -13.17 -14.59 -17.52
CA GLY A 144 -13.11 -15.87 -16.80
C GLY A 144 -12.30 -16.93 -17.57
N GLU A 145 -12.40 -16.95 -18.89
CA GLU A 145 -11.65 -17.87 -19.76
C GLU A 145 -10.14 -17.59 -19.70
N GLN A 146 -9.74 -16.31 -19.75
CA GLN A 146 -8.34 -15.90 -19.57
C GLN A 146 -7.80 -16.27 -18.19
N LEU A 147 -8.58 -16.07 -17.12
CA LEU A 147 -8.16 -16.45 -15.77
C LEU A 147 -7.99 -17.98 -15.63
N ILE A 148 -8.83 -18.79 -16.29
CA ILE A 148 -8.68 -20.24 -16.35
C ILE A 148 -7.39 -20.61 -17.10
N ALA A 149 -7.15 -20.03 -18.28
CA ALA A 149 -5.95 -20.29 -19.07
C ALA A 149 -4.68 -19.90 -18.29
N ILE A 150 -4.70 -18.77 -17.57
CA ILE A 150 -3.61 -18.34 -16.68
C ILE A 150 -3.39 -19.35 -15.54
N ALA A 151 -4.44 -19.88 -14.95
CA ALA A 151 -4.36 -20.90 -13.91
C ALA A 151 -3.77 -22.21 -14.45
N ASP A 152 -4.18 -22.65 -15.63
CA ASP A 152 -3.63 -23.85 -16.29
C ASP A 152 -2.12 -23.69 -16.57
N VAL A 153 -1.69 -22.50 -17.00
CA VAL A 153 -0.27 -22.17 -17.15
C VAL A 153 0.47 -22.27 -15.82
N ALA A 154 -0.10 -21.67 -14.76
CA ALA A 154 0.52 -21.74 -13.44
C ALA A 154 0.68 -23.19 -12.94
N GLU A 155 -0.34 -24.01 -13.09
CA GLU A 155 -0.32 -25.44 -12.73
C GLU A 155 0.74 -26.21 -13.54
N LYS A 156 0.84 -25.98 -14.85
CA LYS A 156 1.83 -26.60 -15.74
C LYS A 156 3.28 -26.34 -15.28
N PHE A 157 3.55 -25.15 -14.73
CA PHE A 157 4.86 -24.76 -14.21
C PHE A 157 5.02 -24.99 -12.70
N GLY A 158 4.06 -25.65 -12.05
CA GLY A 158 4.11 -25.95 -10.63
C GLY A 158 4.03 -24.70 -9.72
N ILE A 159 3.52 -23.59 -10.24
CA ILE A 159 3.42 -22.33 -9.51
C ILE A 159 2.16 -22.35 -8.64
N SER A 160 2.34 -22.41 -7.33
CA SER A 160 1.24 -22.47 -6.36
C SER A 160 0.86 -21.09 -5.79
N ARG A 161 1.66 -20.06 -6.05
CA ARG A 161 1.46 -18.72 -5.47
C ARG A 161 1.38 -17.65 -6.56
N ILE A 162 0.19 -17.07 -6.69
CA ILE A 162 -0.03 -15.88 -7.52
C ILE A 162 -0.49 -14.74 -6.62
N ARG A 163 -0.02 -13.52 -6.86
CA ARG A 163 -0.43 -12.32 -6.16
C ARG A 163 -0.93 -11.24 -7.10
N THR A 164 -1.91 -10.47 -6.64
CA THR A 164 -2.36 -9.27 -7.33
C THR A 164 -1.64 -8.04 -6.80
N THR A 165 -1.50 -7.00 -7.61
CA THR A 165 -0.93 -5.71 -7.22
C THR A 165 -1.96 -4.58 -7.34
N PRO A 166 -1.74 -3.44 -6.67
CA PRO A 166 -2.56 -2.24 -6.87
C PRO A 166 -2.53 -1.71 -8.32
N MET A 167 -1.49 -2.08 -9.08
CA MET A 167 -1.32 -1.71 -10.49
C MET A 167 -2.04 -2.66 -11.46
N LYS A 168 -2.91 -3.55 -10.94
CA LYS A 168 -3.69 -4.53 -11.71
C LYS A 168 -2.82 -5.57 -12.43
N GLU A 169 -1.80 -6.04 -11.75
CA GLU A 169 -0.86 -7.05 -12.23
C GLU A 169 -1.09 -8.36 -11.51
N LEU A 170 -0.64 -9.44 -12.15
CA LEU A 170 -0.53 -10.78 -11.58
C LEU A 170 0.95 -11.14 -11.46
N LEU A 171 1.38 -11.50 -10.25
CA LEU A 171 2.74 -11.91 -9.96
C LEU A 171 2.80 -13.42 -9.74
N PHE A 172 3.53 -14.11 -10.58
CA PHE A 172 3.82 -15.55 -10.47
C PHE A 172 5.09 -15.71 -9.65
N LEU A 173 4.96 -16.22 -8.44
CA LEU A 173 6.06 -16.30 -7.49
C LEU A 173 6.82 -17.63 -7.58
N ASP A 174 8.04 -17.64 -7.03
CA ASP A 174 8.88 -18.82 -6.84
C ASP A 174 9.30 -19.53 -8.13
N VAL A 175 9.44 -18.76 -9.22
CA VAL A 175 9.83 -19.23 -10.53
C VAL A 175 11.33 -19.53 -10.55
N GLU A 176 11.73 -20.70 -11.06
CA GLU A 176 13.13 -21.03 -11.32
C GLU A 176 13.62 -20.30 -12.57
N GLU A 177 14.90 -19.94 -12.60
CA GLU A 177 15.49 -19.14 -13.70
C GLU A 177 15.30 -19.81 -15.07
N GLU A 178 15.43 -21.12 -15.14
CA GLU A 178 15.28 -21.93 -16.36
C GLU A 178 13.86 -21.93 -16.93
N ASP A 179 12.85 -21.74 -16.10
CA ASP A 179 11.43 -21.75 -16.51
C ASP A 179 10.95 -20.39 -17.04
N ILE A 180 11.66 -19.29 -16.76
CA ILE A 180 11.23 -17.93 -17.09
C ILE A 180 10.88 -17.76 -18.58
N PRO A 181 11.73 -18.19 -19.56
CA PRO A 181 11.41 -17.96 -20.97
C PRO A 181 10.18 -18.73 -21.45
N ALA A 182 9.96 -19.94 -20.93
CA ALA A 182 8.82 -20.77 -21.30
C ALA A 182 7.53 -20.28 -20.64
N LEU A 183 7.60 -19.90 -19.37
CA LEU A 183 6.48 -19.31 -18.62
C LEU A 183 6.01 -18.00 -19.26
N SER A 184 6.95 -17.09 -19.57
CA SER A 184 6.61 -15.80 -20.19
C SER A 184 5.86 -15.99 -21.51
N ARG A 185 6.36 -16.87 -22.38
CA ARG A 185 5.66 -17.18 -23.64
C ARG A 185 4.28 -17.78 -23.43
N ALA A 186 4.14 -18.72 -22.49
CA ALA A 186 2.86 -19.34 -22.20
C ALA A 186 1.83 -18.33 -21.64
N LEU A 187 2.28 -17.37 -20.85
CA LEU A 187 1.42 -16.29 -20.35
C LEU A 187 1.03 -15.31 -21.46
N ASP A 188 1.94 -14.94 -22.36
CA ASP A 188 1.63 -14.07 -23.50
C ASP A 188 0.55 -14.70 -24.44
N GLU A 189 0.52 -16.03 -24.56
CA GLU A 189 -0.47 -16.76 -25.35
C GLU A 189 -1.88 -16.73 -24.73
N THR A 190 -2.02 -16.36 -23.46
CA THR A 190 -3.34 -16.24 -22.80
C THR A 190 -4.09 -14.94 -23.12
N GLY A 191 -3.45 -13.97 -23.78
CA GLY A 191 -4.02 -12.68 -24.24
C GLY A 191 -3.81 -11.54 -23.26
#